data_cfb06cdbef249a346341819279f3aada
#
_entry.id   cfb06cdbef249a346341819279f3aada
#
_cell.length_a   1.000
_cell.length_b   1.000
_cell.length_c   1.000
_cell.angle_alpha   90.00
_cell.angle_beta   90.00
_cell.angle_gamma   90.00
#
_symmetry.space_group_name_H-M   'P 1'
#
loop_
_entity.id
_entity.type
_entity.pdbx_description
1 polymer ?
#
loop_
_entity_poly.entity_id
_entity_poly.type
_entity_poly.pdbx_seq_one_letter_code
_entity_poly.pdbx_strand_id
1 'polypeptide(L)'
;MCIRDRFARLGQLRSAGITDLRYGDLTEADWHGHERFQGRPDHRVPVPLPDGVDCYAVAATTSSRPGALASRLLGDGLVPVDSALGRHRDPRHALAFADAAQWVAYRTSHLALLTSPEVSEQMLRWLG
;
A
#
# COMPACT_ATOMS: atom_id res chain seq x y z
N MET A 1 -28.57 -17.78 -9.70
CA MET A 1 -27.49 -17.63 -8.70
C MET A 1 -26.24 -17.12 -9.43
N CYS A 2 -25.94 -15.85 -9.33
CA CYS A 2 -24.97 -15.15 -10.18
C CYS A 2 -23.54 -15.37 -9.66
N ILE A 3 -22.56 -15.55 -10.57
CA ILE A 3 -21.14 -15.73 -10.23
C ILE A 3 -20.61 -14.58 -9.35
N ARG A 4 -21.16 -13.36 -9.50
CA ARG A 4 -20.89 -12.19 -8.67
C ARG A 4 -21.13 -12.42 -7.16
N ASP A 5 -22.14 -13.21 -6.79
CA ASP A 5 -22.48 -13.43 -5.37
C ASP A 5 -21.47 -14.33 -4.64
N ARG A 6 -20.78 -15.21 -5.37
CA ARG A 6 -19.75 -16.08 -4.79
C ARG A 6 -18.46 -15.30 -4.44
N PHE A 7 -18.09 -14.36 -5.31
CA PHE A 7 -16.91 -13.50 -5.03
C PHE A 7 -17.20 -12.46 -3.95
N ALA A 8 -18.43 -11.97 -3.84
CA ALA A 8 -18.84 -11.10 -2.73
C ALA A 8 -18.78 -11.83 -1.39
N ARG A 9 -19.20 -13.09 -1.33
CA ARG A 9 -19.12 -13.93 -0.11
C ARG A 9 -17.69 -14.28 0.28
N LEU A 10 -16.79 -14.55 -0.68
CA LEU A 10 -15.37 -14.74 -0.43
C LEU A 10 -14.72 -13.44 0.11
N GLY A 11 -15.19 -12.28 -0.32
CA GLY A 11 -14.76 -10.99 0.22
C GLY A 11 -15.15 -10.76 1.69
N GLN A 12 -16.23 -11.42 2.16
CA GLN A 12 -16.70 -11.34 3.54
C GLN A 12 -15.98 -12.30 4.50
N LEU A 13 -15.28 -13.31 3.98
CA LEU A 13 -14.48 -14.25 4.78
C LEU A 13 -13.09 -13.72 5.14
N ARG A 14 -12.76 -12.49 4.78
CA ARG A 14 -11.46 -11.89 5.04
C ARG A 14 -11.32 -11.49 6.51
N SER A 15 -10.12 -11.71 7.05
CA SER A 15 -9.79 -11.25 8.41
C SER A 15 -9.93 -9.72 8.53
N ALA A 16 -10.13 -9.24 9.76
CA ALA A 16 -10.14 -7.82 10.06
C ALA A 16 -8.93 -7.08 9.45
N GLY A 17 -7.73 -7.63 9.60
CA GLY A 17 -6.50 -7.03 9.07
C GLY A 17 -6.47 -6.88 7.54
N ILE A 18 -7.09 -7.81 6.78
CA ILE A 18 -7.19 -7.64 5.32
C ILE A 18 -8.18 -6.53 4.97
N THR A 19 -9.24 -6.35 5.76
CA THR A 19 -10.20 -5.26 5.56
C THR A 19 -9.55 -3.91 5.87
N ASP A 20 -8.77 -3.85 6.95
CA ASP A 20 -8.01 -2.66 7.35
C ASP A 20 -7.02 -2.26 6.24
N LEU A 21 -6.24 -3.23 5.73
CA LEU A 21 -5.33 -2.99 4.61
C LEU A 21 -6.04 -2.51 3.34
N ARG A 22 -7.22 -3.06 3.06
CA ARG A 22 -7.99 -2.69 1.86
C ARG A 22 -8.50 -1.25 1.91
N TYR A 23 -8.98 -0.81 3.07
CA TYR A 23 -9.52 0.53 3.27
C TYR A 23 -8.49 1.51 3.81
N GLY A 24 -7.31 1.01 4.25
CA GLY A 24 -6.25 1.82 4.84
C GLY A 24 -6.64 2.39 6.18
N ASP A 25 -7.47 1.66 6.94
CA ASP A 25 -7.91 2.05 8.27
C ASP A 25 -6.77 1.82 9.27
N LEU A 26 -6.25 2.89 9.85
CA LEU A 26 -5.09 2.87 10.74
C LEU A 26 -5.43 3.25 12.17
N THR A 27 -6.49 4.04 12.36
CA THR A 27 -6.86 4.58 13.67
C THR A 27 -8.23 4.09 14.11
N GLU A 28 -8.51 4.14 15.42
CA GLU A 28 -9.82 3.78 15.97
C GLU A 28 -10.92 4.67 15.39
N ALA A 29 -10.62 5.93 15.07
CA ALA A 29 -11.54 6.86 14.45
C ALA A 29 -12.02 6.41 13.06
N ASP A 30 -11.19 5.66 12.33
CA ASP A 30 -11.54 5.12 11.01
C ASP A 30 -12.63 4.05 11.09
N TRP A 31 -12.81 3.44 12.27
CA TRP A 31 -13.79 2.38 12.55
C TRP A 31 -15.11 2.88 13.12
N HIS A 32 -15.13 4.06 13.75
CA HIS A 32 -16.28 4.52 14.51
C HIS A 32 -17.53 4.69 13.62
N GLY A 33 -18.62 3.98 13.98
CA GLY A 33 -19.91 4.10 13.32
C GLY A 33 -20.04 3.41 11.97
N HIS A 34 -19.07 2.58 11.58
CA HIS A 34 -19.07 1.90 10.28
C HIS A 34 -19.05 0.38 10.42
N GLU A 35 -19.86 -0.31 9.62
CA GLU A 35 -19.73 -1.75 9.45
C GLU A 35 -18.52 -2.07 8.55
N ARG A 36 -17.69 -2.97 9.04
CA ARG A 36 -16.39 -3.37 8.46
C ARG A 36 -16.45 -3.82 7.00
N PHE A 37 -17.58 -4.30 6.53
CA PHE A 37 -17.76 -4.89 5.19
C PHE A 37 -18.58 -4.01 4.24
N GLN A 38 -19.05 -2.86 4.66
CA GLN A 38 -19.74 -1.92 3.77
C GLN A 38 -18.74 -1.15 2.92
N GLY A 39 -19.00 -1.13 1.60
CA GLY A 39 -18.28 -0.23 0.68
C GLY A 39 -18.60 1.21 1.03
N ARG A 40 -17.59 2.02 1.34
CA ARG A 40 -17.74 3.41 1.78
C ARG A 40 -16.78 4.33 1.01
N PRO A 41 -17.12 5.62 0.89
CA PRO A 41 -16.16 6.63 0.47
C PRO A 41 -14.94 6.65 1.41
N ASP A 42 -13.84 7.21 0.96
CA ASP A 42 -12.64 7.37 1.77
C ASP A 42 -12.90 8.37 2.92
N HIS A 43 -13.03 7.86 4.13
CA HIS A 43 -13.25 8.64 5.35
C HIS A 43 -12.06 8.56 6.32
N ARG A 44 -10.93 8.04 5.83
CA ARG A 44 -9.74 7.89 6.67
C ARG A 44 -9.30 9.22 7.27
N VAL A 45 -8.89 9.16 8.53
CA VAL A 45 -8.24 10.29 9.19
C VAL A 45 -6.82 10.39 8.62
N PRO A 46 -6.40 11.57 8.11
CA PRO A 46 -5.02 11.77 7.64
C PRO A 46 -4.03 11.54 8.78
N VAL A 47 -3.07 10.63 8.56
CA VAL A 47 -1.98 10.37 9.50
C VAL A 47 -0.67 10.76 8.80
N PRO A 48 -0.09 11.93 9.11
CA PRO A 48 1.16 12.36 8.52
C PRO A 48 2.32 11.51 9.02
N LEU A 49 3.46 11.57 8.29
CA LEU A 49 4.70 11.01 8.79
C LEU A 49 5.11 11.73 10.08
N PRO A 50 5.70 11.01 11.06
CA PRO A 50 6.10 11.61 12.34
C PRO A 50 7.24 12.62 12.16
N ASP A 51 7.17 13.74 12.87
CA ASP A 51 8.22 14.74 12.88
C ASP A 51 9.50 14.19 13.55
N GLY A 52 10.65 14.53 12.98
CA GLY A 52 11.96 14.16 13.54
C GLY A 52 12.32 12.67 13.40
N VAL A 53 11.58 11.93 12.58
CA VAL A 53 11.86 10.52 12.27
C VAL A 53 12.15 10.38 10.78
N ASP A 54 13.27 9.76 10.43
CA ASP A 54 13.59 9.42 9.05
C ASP A 54 12.70 8.27 8.58
N CYS A 55 11.83 8.56 7.61
CA CYS A 55 10.88 7.61 7.07
C CYS A 55 11.26 7.22 5.64
N TYR A 56 11.30 5.93 5.36
CA TYR A 56 11.67 5.37 4.07
C TYR A 56 10.55 4.51 3.49
N ALA A 57 10.37 4.51 2.18
CA ALA A 57 9.36 3.72 1.50
C ALA A 57 9.98 2.86 0.38
N VAL A 58 9.75 1.55 0.45
CA VAL A 58 10.08 0.60 -0.61
C VAL A 58 8.78 0.14 -1.26
N ALA A 59 8.66 0.38 -2.55
CA ALA A 59 7.59 -0.20 -3.37
C ALA A 59 8.15 -1.31 -4.24
N ALA A 60 7.33 -2.29 -4.59
CA ALA A 60 7.70 -3.31 -5.57
C ALA A 60 6.76 -3.30 -6.76
N THR A 61 7.27 -3.79 -7.89
CA THR A 61 6.46 -4.02 -9.08
C THR A 61 6.98 -5.21 -9.87
N THR A 62 6.06 -6.00 -10.40
CA THR A 62 6.39 -7.10 -11.32
C THR A 62 6.81 -6.61 -12.70
N SER A 63 6.62 -5.32 -13.00
CA SER A 63 7.09 -4.70 -14.24
C SER A 63 8.61 -4.67 -14.31
N SER A 64 9.14 -4.78 -15.55
CA SER A 64 10.58 -4.75 -15.81
C SER A 64 11.15 -3.37 -16.10
N ARG A 65 10.30 -2.34 -16.25
CA ARG A 65 10.72 -1.00 -16.69
C ARG A 65 10.07 0.13 -15.90
N PRO A 66 10.85 1.20 -15.59
CA PRO A 66 10.28 2.45 -15.09
C PRO A 66 9.32 3.07 -16.11
N GLY A 67 8.26 3.71 -15.62
CA GLY A 67 7.38 4.55 -16.44
C GLY A 67 6.31 3.82 -17.27
N ALA A 68 6.26 2.51 -17.30
CA ALA A 68 5.14 1.81 -17.91
C ALA A 68 3.86 2.10 -17.11
N LEU A 69 2.77 2.51 -17.78
CA LEU A 69 1.45 2.67 -17.13
C LEU A 69 1.06 1.41 -16.34
N ALA A 70 1.45 0.23 -16.85
CA ALA A 70 1.28 -1.05 -16.18
C ALA A 70 2.00 -1.12 -14.81
N SER A 71 3.16 -0.49 -14.64
CA SER A 71 3.89 -0.52 -13.36
C SER A 71 3.17 0.25 -12.25
N ARG A 72 2.48 1.33 -12.60
CA ARG A 72 1.68 2.12 -11.65
C ARG A 72 0.40 1.39 -11.21
N LEU A 73 -0.20 0.61 -12.12
CA LEU A 73 -1.47 -0.07 -11.88
C LEU A 73 -1.29 -1.49 -11.32
N LEU A 74 -0.26 -2.22 -11.74
CA LEU A 74 -0.07 -3.62 -11.35
C LEU A 74 0.70 -3.76 -10.02
N GLY A 75 1.56 -2.79 -9.67
CA GLY A 75 2.35 -2.85 -8.46
C GLY A 75 3.09 -4.20 -8.32
N ASP A 76 3.15 -4.71 -7.13
CA ASP A 76 3.76 -5.99 -6.76
C ASP A 76 2.80 -7.20 -6.84
N GLY A 77 1.59 -6.99 -7.35
CA GLY A 77 0.50 -7.97 -7.43
C GLY A 77 -0.55 -7.84 -6.32
N LEU A 78 -0.26 -7.09 -5.24
CA LEU A 78 -1.18 -6.82 -4.14
C LEU A 78 -1.37 -5.33 -3.89
N VAL A 79 -0.30 -4.54 -4.00
CA VAL A 79 -0.28 -3.10 -3.68
C VAL A 79 0.21 -2.31 -4.89
N PRO A 80 -0.54 -1.32 -5.39
CA PRO A 80 -0.07 -0.40 -6.43
C PRO A 80 1.16 0.39 -5.97
N VAL A 81 2.11 0.67 -6.86
CA VAL A 81 3.33 1.42 -6.55
C VAL A 81 3.03 2.78 -5.91
N ASP A 82 2.07 3.53 -6.46
CA ASP A 82 1.70 4.82 -5.90
C ASP A 82 1.16 4.71 -4.47
N SER A 83 0.40 3.65 -4.17
CA SER A 83 -0.08 3.39 -2.81
C SER A 83 1.06 3.03 -1.85
N ALA A 84 2.00 2.19 -2.29
CA ALA A 84 3.17 1.80 -1.48
C ALA A 84 4.11 2.99 -1.19
N LEU A 85 4.15 3.99 -2.09
CA LEU A 85 4.91 5.22 -1.91
C LEU A 85 4.11 6.34 -1.23
N GLY A 86 2.95 6.03 -0.65
CA GLY A 86 2.14 7.00 0.07
C GLY A 86 1.50 8.08 -0.80
N ARG A 87 1.42 7.88 -2.13
CA ARG A 87 0.80 8.84 -3.05
C ARG A 87 -0.71 8.68 -3.03
N HIS A 88 -1.41 9.79 -2.89
CA HIS A 88 -2.87 9.81 -2.88
C HIS A 88 -3.41 10.96 -3.73
N ARG A 89 -4.63 10.82 -4.27
CA ARG A 89 -5.28 11.87 -5.08
C ARG A 89 -5.64 13.09 -4.24
N ASP A 90 -6.08 12.86 -3.00
CA ASP A 90 -6.29 13.91 -2.01
C ASP A 90 -4.96 14.18 -1.29
N PRO A 91 -4.40 15.40 -1.38
CA PRO A 91 -3.12 15.72 -0.76
C PRO A 91 -3.09 15.52 0.76
N ARG A 92 -4.26 15.57 1.42
CA ARG A 92 -4.36 15.36 2.88
C ARG A 92 -4.00 13.95 3.30
N HIS A 93 -4.17 12.98 2.41
CA HIS A 93 -3.85 11.57 2.62
C HIS A 93 -2.52 11.15 2.00
N ALA A 94 -1.82 12.06 1.33
CA ALA A 94 -0.52 11.77 0.78
C ALA A 94 0.56 11.84 1.87
N LEU A 95 1.47 10.85 1.86
CA LEU A 95 2.63 10.85 2.74
C LEU A 95 3.80 11.53 2.04
N ALA A 96 4.40 12.52 2.69
CA ALA A 96 5.45 13.36 2.13
C ALA A 96 6.84 12.73 2.32
N PHE A 97 7.06 11.52 1.78
CA PHE A 97 8.40 10.95 1.76
C PHE A 97 9.33 11.79 0.88
N ALA A 98 10.54 12.06 1.34
CA ALA A 98 11.58 12.68 0.51
C ALA A 98 11.91 11.78 -0.69
N ASP A 99 12.27 12.35 -1.84
CA ASP A 99 12.58 11.57 -3.05
C ASP A 99 13.73 10.58 -2.82
N ALA A 100 14.76 10.96 -2.06
CA ALA A 100 15.87 10.08 -1.69
C ALA A 100 15.48 8.95 -0.73
N ALA A 101 14.34 9.08 -0.06
CA ALA A 101 13.81 8.10 0.88
C ALA A 101 12.77 7.14 0.23
N GLN A 102 12.61 7.21 -1.09
CA GLN A 102 11.72 6.35 -1.85
C GLN A 102 12.51 5.48 -2.82
N TRP A 103 12.15 4.21 -2.91
CA TRP A 103 12.78 3.29 -3.85
C TRP A 103 11.78 2.26 -4.40
N VAL A 104 11.98 1.87 -5.66
CA VAL A 104 11.11 0.90 -6.34
C VAL A 104 11.91 -0.31 -6.78
N ALA A 105 11.57 -1.49 -6.26
CA ALA A 105 12.09 -2.77 -6.68
C ALA A 105 11.32 -3.27 -7.91
N TYR A 106 12.00 -3.37 -9.05
CA TYR A 106 11.42 -3.89 -10.28
C TYR A 106 11.53 -5.42 -10.36
N ARG A 107 10.64 -6.05 -11.15
CA ARG A 107 10.56 -7.51 -11.29
C ARG A 107 10.44 -8.25 -9.95
N THR A 108 9.85 -7.61 -8.98
CA THR A 108 9.72 -8.09 -7.61
C THR A 108 8.24 -8.18 -7.25
N SER A 109 7.79 -9.34 -6.79
CA SER A 109 6.45 -9.54 -6.26
C SER A 109 6.39 -9.17 -4.78
N HIS A 110 5.19 -9.02 -4.24
CA HIS A 110 4.98 -8.68 -2.84
C HIS A 110 5.72 -9.63 -1.87
N LEU A 111 5.61 -10.93 -2.10
CA LEU A 111 6.28 -11.91 -1.24
C LEU A 111 7.80 -11.95 -1.45
N ALA A 112 8.27 -11.65 -2.67
CA ALA A 112 9.68 -11.60 -2.97
C ALA A 112 10.41 -10.41 -2.30
N LEU A 113 9.69 -9.36 -1.89
CA LEU A 113 10.26 -8.25 -1.12
C LEU A 113 11.00 -8.73 0.14
N LEU A 114 10.45 -9.72 0.83
CA LEU A 114 10.98 -10.22 2.10
C LEU A 114 12.32 -10.96 1.96
N THR A 115 12.63 -11.44 0.77
CA THR A 115 13.82 -12.26 0.49
C THR A 115 14.73 -11.66 -0.57
N SER A 116 14.42 -10.45 -1.06
CA SER A 116 15.22 -9.77 -2.09
C SER A 116 16.51 -9.20 -1.51
N PRO A 117 17.69 -9.64 -2.00
CA PRO A 117 18.96 -9.04 -1.59
C PRO A 117 19.05 -7.55 -1.93
N GLU A 118 18.52 -7.12 -3.09
CA GLU A 118 18.50 -5.73 -3.52
C GLU A 118 17.71 -4.83 -2.56
N VAL A 119 16.58 -5.33 -2.05
CA VAL A 119 15.79 -4.62 -1.03
C VAL A 119 16.59 -4.50 0.27
N SER A 120 17.21 -5.58 0.71
CA SER A 120 18.03 -5.59 1.92
C SER A 120 19.22 -4.62 1.81
N GLU A 121 19.91 -4.62 0.68
CA GLU A 121 21.00 -3.67 0.43
C GLU A 121 20.52 -2.21 0.41
N GLN A 122 19.35 -1.94 -0.16
CA GLN A 122 18.80 -0.60 -0.15
C GLN A 122 18.44 -0.15 1.26
N MET A 123 17.86 -1.02 2.08
CA MET A 123 17.55 -0.72 3.47
C MET A 123 18.83 -0.45 4.27
N LEU A 124 19.87 -1.26 4.10
CA LEU A 124 21.17 -1.06 4.76
C LEU A 124 21.81 0.27 4.34
N ARG A 125 21.71 0.68 3.08
CA ARG A 125 22.21 2.00 2.63
C ARG A 125 21.52 3.18 3.32
N TRP A 126 20.25 3.04 3.65
CA TRP A 126 19.52 4.10 4.37
C TRP A 126 19.80 4.11 5.87
N LEU A 127 20.09 2.96 6.44
CA LEU A 127 20.29 2.82 7.90
C LEU A 127 21.75 2.99 8.33
N GLY A 128 22.70 3.10 7.38
CA GLY A 128 24.13 3.26 7.62
C GLY A 128 24.84 1.93 7.73
#